data_c0ecc4ec0ef0b4632cd5d137a33affcf
#
_entry.id   c0ecc4ec0ef0b4632cd5d137a33affcf
#
_cell.length_a   1.000
_cell.length_b   1.000
_cell.length_c   1.000
_cell.angle_alpha   90.00
_cell.angle_beta   90.00
_cell.angle_gamma   90.00
#
_symmetry.space_group_name_H-M   'P 1'
#
loop_
_entity.id
_entity.type
_entity.pdbx_description
1 polymer ?
#
loop_
_entity_poly.entity_id
_entity_poly.type
_entity_poly.pdbx_seq_one_letter_code
_entity_poly.pdbx_strand_id
1 'polypeptide(L)'
;MSKLNLPAEPQPGRARALAALLALVVFAVYSTYSYFQWKHYVIPSWDLGIFAQLAKAYANGEAPIVPIKGEGFNLLGDHFHPLTLLLTPFYWLWPSPATLLYVQNGLVALSVYLLVRFAQRIVAPWAALALGAAYALSFGVQQAVSVQFHEVAFALPFLMLSLGYLALTRLTTEPGPLLLRATYWGAPLVFVKEDVGVTVFVLGLVILWRTGWVTTATNILFPLASAGATPWSNRLRALTRSWTKTPGVAESSLLALWGAAWSVLAVSVILPFFNTGGVFDYSDKLDVTAALGDPLGSFAQLFYPWTKTATLGLLLLTGALAWIVSPLALIVLPTIIWRFLSPQEGYWEATWHYNLVLMPMIFMALLDALAKAKARTQTPAYRLGSAPLAQATAKVLGTLRHRAPVLLPALVLVINLVGTASQPLADLANPAFATTRASASDQMKTQVLEAIPAGSSVATDLSVLTYLIPEHTVYWINHSGQPAPDYVIIDLAGSAWGGHPPASALTYATGRYGEATYEHYTTIGTIDIARRVP
;
A
#
# COMPACT_ATOMS: atom_id res chain seq x y z
N MET A 1 3.36 8.01 -31.75
CA MET A 1 2.37 7.49 -30.78
C MET A 1 1.05 7.29 -31.50
N SER A 2 0.65 6.03 -31.81
CA SER A 2 -0.64 5.75 -32.44
C SER A 2 -1.78 6.21 -31.52
N LYS A 3 -2.78 6.89 -32.09
CA LYS A 3 -3.99 7.27 -31.35
C LYS A 3 -4.67 5.96 -30.88
N LEU A 4 -4.81 5.79 -29.56
CA LEU A 4 -5.53 4.66 -28.99
C LEU A 4 -7.00 4.75 -29.43
N ASN A 5 -7.53 3.74 -30.11
CA ASN A 5 -8.96 3.61 -30.43
C ASN A 5 -9.76 3.26 -29.17
N LEU A 6 -9.81 4.19 -28.23
CA LEU A 6 -10.64 4.09 -27.02
C LEU A 6 -11.96 4.84 -27.21
N PRO A 7 -13.04 4.42 -26.54
CA PRO A 7 -14.28 5.17 -26.53
C PRO A 7 -14.01 6.63 -26.19
N ALA A 8 -14.63 7.55 -26.95
CA ALA A 8 -14.50 8.99 -26.73
C ALA A 8 -14.93 9.35 -25.30
N GLU A 9 -14.18 10.22 -24.67
CA GLU A 9 -14.50 10.73 -23.36
C GLU A 9 -15.54 11.87 -23.50
N PRO A 10 -16.71 11.76 -22.85
CA PRO A 10 -17.68 12.85 -22.89
C PRO A 10 -17.05 14.10 -22.27
N GLN A 11 -17.00 15.23 -23.00
CA GLN A 11 -16.50 16.52 -22.52
C GLN A 11 -15.16 16.40 -21.74
N PRO A 12 -14.04 16.11 -22.39
CA PRO A 12 -12.79 15.72 -21.73
C PRO A 12 -12.24 16.77 -20.75
N GLY A 13 -12.48 18.08 -21.01
CA GLY A 13 -12.09 19.15 -20.11
C GLY A 13 -12.84 19.11 -18.77
N ARG A 14 -14.18 19.02 -18.83
CA ARG A 14 -15.03 18.94 -17.63
C ARG A 14 -14.78 17.67 -16.84
N ALA A 15 -14.59 16.53 -17.52
CA ALA A 15 -14.30 15.26 -16.88
C ALA A 15 -12.99 15.31 -16.10
N ARG A 16 -11.94 15.92 -16.67
CA ARG A 16 -10.65 16.14 -15.99
C ARG A 16 -10.80 17.06 -14.77
N ALA A 17 -11.54 18.16 -14.93
CA ALA A 17 -11.75 19.11 -13.84
C ALA A 17 -12.48 18.48 -12.64
N LEU A 18 -13.52 17.67 -12.88
CA LEU A 18 -14.24 16.96 -11.82
C LEU A 18 -13.36 15.92 -11.12
N ALA A 19 -12.53 15.16 -11.85
CA ALA A 19 -11.58 14.22 -11.26
C ALA A 19 -10.52 14.94 -10.40
N ALA A 20 -10.00 16.08 -10.89
CA ALA A 20 -9.04 16.89 -10.16
C ALA A 20 -9.67 17.53 -8.91
N LEU A 21 -10.90 18.02 -9.01
CA LEU A 21 -11.63 18.59 -7.87
C LEU A 21 -11.83 17.54 -6.78
N LEU A 22 -12.28 16.33 -7.12
CA LEU A 22 -12.43 15.26 -6.13
C LEU A 22 -11.07 14.90 -5.48
N ALA A 23 -10.01 14.80 -6.26
CA ALA A 23 -8.67 14.53 -5.73
C ALA A 23 -8.20 15.64 -4.79
N LEU A 24 -8.44 16.91 -5.11
CA LEU A 24 -8.12 18.04 -4.24
C LEU A 24 -8.94 18.03 -2.94
N VAL A 25 -10.22 17.67 -3.00
CA VAL A 25 -11.06 17.51 -1.80
C VAL A 25 -10.50 16.38 -0.93
N VAL A 26 -10.15 15.24 -1.51
CA VAL A 26 -9.56 14.11 -0.79
C VAL A 26 -8.23 14.51 -0.17
N PHE A 27 -7.35 15.20 -0.91
CA PHE A 27 -6.10 15.73 -0.38
C PHE A 27 -6.35 16.67 0.81
N ALA A 28 -7.30 17.60 0.70
CA ALA A 28 -7.61 18.53 1.76
C ALA A 28 -8.15 17.83 3.02
N VAL A 29 -9.06 16.85 2.86
CA VAL A 29 -9.64 16.10 3.99
C VAL A 29 -8.56 15.32 4.73
N TYR A 30 -7.75 14.52 4.02
CA TYR A 30 -6.68 13.75 4.65
C TYR A 30 -5.56 14.63 5.23
N SER A 31 -5.26 15.75 4.57
CA SER A 31 -4.28 16.72 5.09
C SER A 31 -4.79 17.42 6.35
N THR A 32 -6.09 17.67 6.45
CA THR A 32 -6.72 18.19 7.68
C THR A 32 -6.64 17.16 8.80
N TYR A 33 -6.91 15.88 8.51
CA TYR A 33 -6.75 14.79 9.47
C TYR A 33 -5.31 14.69 9.98
N SER A 34 -4.33 14.63 9.07
CA SER A 34 -2.90 14.57 9.40
C SER A 34 -2.43 15.82 10.16
N TYR A 35 -2.99 17.00 9.84
CA TYR A 35 -2.71 18.24 10.56
C TYR A 35 -3.12 18.13 12.04
N PHE A 36 -4.32 17.61 12.34
CA PHE A 36 -4.74 17.44 13.73
C PHE A 36 -3.94 16.36 14.45
N GLN A 37 -3.60 15.23 13.78
CA GLN A 37 -2.69 14.25 14.37
C GLN A 37 -1.36 14.91 14.75
N TRP A 38 -0.74 15.63 13.82
CA TRP A 38 0.52 16.33 14.05
C TRP A 38 0.42 17.35 15.17
N LYS A 39 -0.62 18.17 15.15
CA LYS A 39 -0.84 19.22 16.14
C LYS A 39 -1.03 18.67 17.57
N HIS A 40 -1.66 17.52 17.71
CA HIS A 40 -1.94 16.90 19.00
C HIS A 40 -0.91 15.83 19.40
N TYR A 41 0.25 15.81 18.76
CA TYR A 41 1.32 14.88 19.07
C TYR A 41 0.87 13.41 19.05
N VAL A 42 0.01 13.03 18.10
CA VAL A 42 -0.42 11.64 17.91
C VAL A 42 0.68 10.89 17.18
N ILE A 43 1.29 9.92 17.84
CA ILE A 43 2.34 9.05 17.29
C ILE A 43 1.89 7.60 17.49
N PRO A 44 1.27 6.97 16.46
CA PRO A 44 0.77 5.60 16.56
C PRO A 44 1.90 4.56 16.68
N SER A 45 3.06 4.85 16.07
CA SER A 45 4.23 3.98 16.04
C SER A 45 5.50 4.80 15.80
N TRP A 46 6.65 4.15 15.81
CA TRP A 46 7.93 4.79 15.47
C TRP A 46 8.17 4.94 13.94
N ASP A 47 7.29 4.38 13.08
CA ASP A 47 7.51 4.30 11.63
C ASP A 47 7.67 5.67 10.97
N LEU A 48 6.84 6.67 11.33
CA LEU A 48 7.03 8.04 10.84
C LEU A 48 8.42 8.59 11.20
N GLY A 49 8.92 8.27 12.38
CA GLY A 49 10.25 8.64 12.82
C GLY A 49 11.34 7.97 11.99
N ILE A 50 11.22 6.67 11.73
CA ILE A 50 12.14 5.89 10.89
C ILE A 50 12.25 6.52 9.49
N PHE A 51 11.10 6.72 8.83
CA PHE A 51 11.09 7.32 7.49
C PHE A 51 11.47 8.80 7.46
N ALA A 52 11.25 9.53 8.54
CA ALA A 52 11.72 10.92 8.65
C ALA A 52 13.26 11.00 8.76
N GLN A 53 13.90 10.12 9.54
CA GLN A 53 15.37 10.02 9.58
C GLN A 53 15.94 9.61 8.23
N LEU A 54 15.30 8.65 7.56
CA LEU A 54 15.65 8.26 6.19
C LEU A 54 15.58 9.46 5.23
N ALA A 55 14.48 10.20 5.23
CA ALA A 55 14.28 11.36 4.36
C ALA A 55 15.29 12.48 4.67
N LYS A 56 15.61 12.70 5.96
CA LYS A 56 16.65 13.63 6.41
C LYS A 56 18.04 13.23 5.90
N ALA A 57 18.41 11.95 6.02
CA ALA A 57 19.68 11.42 5.51
C ALA A 57 19.79 11.62 3.99
N TYR A 58 18.78 11.23 3.22
CA TYR A 58 18.75 11.43 1.77
C TYR A 58 18.80 12.91 1.37
N ALA A 59 18.11 13.80 2.11
CA ALA A 59 18.15 15.23 1.85
C ALA A 59 19.53 15.82 2.08
N ASN A 60 20.31 15.26 2.99
CA ASN A 60 21.70 15.64 3.25
C ASN A 60 22.71 14.98 2.30
N GLY A 61 22.28 14.08 1.41
CA GLY A 61 23.16 13.27 0.55
C GLY A 61 23.92 12.18 1.31
N GLU A 62 23.40 11.75 2.45
CA GLU A 62 23.97 10.74 3.33
C GLU A 62 23.40 9.34 3.04
N ALA A 63 24.10 8.32 3.53
CA ALA A 63 23.59 6.95 3.52
C ALA A 63 22.31 6.84 4.36
N PRO A 64 21.40 5.89 4.06
CA PRO A 64 20.12 5.74 4.75
C PRO A 64 20.28 5.12 6.15
N ILE A 65 21.07 5.78 7.00
CA ILE A 65 21.28 5.38 8.38
C ILE A 65 20.17 5.94 9.25
N VAL A 66 19.55 5.08 10.04
CA VAL A 66 18.36 5.40 10.85
C VAL A 66 18.64 5.05 12.32
N PRO A 67 19.13 6.01 13.13
CA PRO A 67 19.49 5.81 14.54
C PRO A 67 18.35 5.25 15.42
N ILE A 68 17.09 5.51 15.08
CA ILE A 68 15.93 4.91 15.78
C ILE A 68 16.00 3.38 15.77
N LYS A 69 16.50 2.77 14.70
CA LYS A 69 16.66 1.32 14.55
C LYS A 69 17.99 0.78 15.12
N GLY A 70 18.86 1.66 15.56
CA GLY A 70 20.17 1.32 16.10
C GLY A 70 21.28 2.19 15.49
N GLU A 71 22.43 2.25 16.17
CA GLU A 71 23.58 2.97 15.65
C GLU A 71 24.09 2.32 14.35
N GLY A 72 24.34 3.16 13.32
CA GLY A 72 24.80 2.69 12.02
C GLY A 72 23.80 1.83 11.24
N PHE A 73 22.55 1.69 11.72
CA PHE A 73 21.56 0.84 11.08
C PHE A 73 21.17 1.39 9.71
N ASN A 74 21.54 0.65 8.66
CA ASN A 74 21.18 0.98 7.28
C ASN A 74 19.78 0.46 6.98
N LEU A 75 18.82 1.35 6.70
CA LEU A 75 17.42 0.98 6.50
C LEU A 75 17.20 0.14 5.22
N LEU A 76 18.12 0.17 4.24
CA LEU A 76 18.07 -0.75 3.09
C LEU A 76 18.39 -2.21 3.46
N GLY A 77 18.90 -2.47 4.68
CA GLY A 77 19.05 -3.81 5.25
C GLY A 77 17.80 -4.31 5.98
N ASP A 78 16.83 -3.43 6.25
CA ASP A 78 15.53 -3.75 6.83
C ASP A 78 14.49 -4.09 5.75
N HIS A 79 14.30 -3.14 4.82
CA HIS A 79 13.38 -3.26 3.69
C HIS A 79 13.97 -2.66 2.41
N PHE A 80 13.69 -3.28 1.26
CA PHE A 80 14.10 -2.76 -0.04
C PHE A 80 13.05 -1.78 -0.59
N HIS A 81 13.25 -0.49 -0.36
CA HIS A 81 12.30 0.57 -0.71
C HIS A 81 12.94 1.81 -1.38
N PRO A 82 13.71 1.65 -2.46
CA PRO A 82 14.43 2.77 -3.07
C PRO A 82 13.54 3.91 -3.58
N LEU A 83 12.24 3.69 -3.82
CA LEU A 83 11.32 4.78 -4.17
C LEU A 83 11.16 5.85 -3.07
N THR A 84 11.55 5.56 -1.83
CA THR A 84 11.60 6.56 -0.76
C THR A 84 12.57 7.70 -1.03
N LEU A 85 13.56 7.53 -1.94
CA LEU A 85 14.37 8.63 -2.46
C LEU A 85 13.54 9.78 -3.04
N LEU A 86 12.34 9.52 -3.52
CA LEU A 86 11.41 10.55 -4.01
C LEU A 86 10.90 11.48 -2.90
N LEU A 87 11.13 11.17 -1.63
CA LEU A 87 10.85 12.08 -0.50
C LEU A 87 11.84 13.25 -0.45
N THR A 88 13.06 13.09 -0.97
CA THR A 88 14.15 14.06 -0.90
C THR A 88 13.75 15.49 -1.29
N PRO A 89 13.17 15.76 -2.49
CA PRO A 89 12.82 17.11 -2.88
C PRO A 89 11.74 17.75 -1.99
N PHE A 90 10.84 16.95 -1.44
CA PHE A 90 9.81 17.46 -0.54
C PHE A 90 10.38 17.78 0.83
N TYR A 91 11.31 16.97 1.34
CA TYR A 91 11.98 17.21 2.61
C TYR A 91 12.93 18.42 2.54
N TRP A 92 13.56 18.70 1.41
CA TRP A 92 14.32 19.93 1.19
C TRP A 92 13.43 21.18 1.28
N LEU A 93 12.22 21.13 0.74
CA LEU A 93 11.28 22.24 0.78
C LEU A 93 10.74 22.49 2.19
N TRP A 94 10.54 21.44 2.94
CA TRP A 94 10.02 21.50 4.30
C TRP A 94 10.62 20.35 5.14
N PRO A 95 11.74 20.63 5.86
CA PRO A 95 12.47 19.60 6.63
C PRO A 95 11.74 19.23 7.92
N SER A 96 10.63 18.55 7.80
CA SER A 96 9.75 18.11 8.89
C SER A 96 9.19 16.72 8.59
N PRO A 97 9.04 15.86 9.60
CA PRO A 97 8.32 14.59 9.44
C PRO A 97 6.88 14.75 8.93
N ALA A 98 6.23 15.88 9.23
CA ALA A 98 4.90 16.21 8.71
C ALA A 98 4.86 16.23 7.17
N THR A 99 5.98 16.55 6.50
CA THR A 99 6.09 16.52 5.03
C THR A 99 5.74 15.14 4.47
N LEU A 100 6.15 14.07 5.15
CA LEU A 100 5.88 12.70 4.71
C LEU A 100 4.37 12.40 4.73
N LEU A 101 3.65 12.94 5.73
CA LEU A 101 2.19 12.80 5.84
C LEU A 101 1.49 13.42 4.62
N TYR A 102 1.90 14.64 4.24
CA TYR A 102 1.32 15.34 3.09
C TYR A 102 1.71 14.70 1.76
N VAL A 103 2.91 14.15 1.64
CA VAL A 103 3.33 13.36 0.46
C VAL A 103 2.45 12.11 0.32
N GLN A 104 2.22 11.36 1.40
CA GLN A 104 1.31 10.22 1.37
C GLN A 104 -0.11 10.62 0.97
N ASN A 105 -0.65 11.69 1.55
CA ASN A 105 -1.97 12.22 1.20
C ASN A 105 -2.04 12.64 -0.28
N GLY A 106 -0.95 13.19 -0.81
CA GLY A 106 -0.82 13.51 -2.24
C GLY A 106 -0.84 12.27 -3.14
N LEU A 107 -0.17 11.18 -2.74
CA LEU A 107 -0.19 9.90 -3.46
C LEU A 107 -1.59 9.26 -3.44
N VAL A 108 -2.31 9.33 -2.30
CA VAL A 108 -3.72 8.92 -2.19
C VAL A 108 -4.59 9.75 -3.13
N ALA A 109 -4.48 11.08 -3.11
CA ALA A 109 -5.26 11.96 -3.98
C ALA A 109 -4.96 11.72 -5.46
N LEU A 110 -3.69 11.52 -5.84
CA LEU A 110 -3.29 11.17 -7.20
C LEU A 110 -3.92 9.84 -7.63
N SER A 111 -3.96 8.85 -6.74
CA SER A 111 -4.58 7.56 -7.04
C SER A 111 -6.09 7.67 -7.24
N VAL A 112 -6.79 8.53 -6.46
CA VAL A 112 -8.21 8.88 -6.68
C VAL A 112 -8.41 9.51 -8.05
N TYR A 113 -7.58 10.50 -8.41
CA TYR A 113 -7.62 11.12 -9.73
C TYR A 113 -7.50 10.09 -10.84
N LEU A 114 -6.50 9.21 -10.77
CA LEU A 114 -6.25 8.18 -11.77
C LEU A 114 -7.42 7.19 -11.87
N LEU A 115 -7.95 6.70 -10.73
CA LEU A 115 -9.12 5.83 -10.73
C LEU A 115 -10.31 6.47 -11.45
N VAL A 116 -10.64 7.71 -11.09
CA VAL A 116 -11.75 8.44 -11.72
C VAL A 116 -11.53 8.61 -13.22
N ARG A 117 -10.28 8.93 -13.64
CA ARG A 117 -9.93 9.08 -15.07
C ARG A 117 -10.11 7.79 -15.87
N PHE A 118 -9.75 6.66 -15.31
CA PHE A 118 -10.00 5.35 -15.94
C PHE A 118 -11.50 5.01 -15.91
N ALA A 119 -12.17 5.23 -14.78
CA ALA A 119 -13.59 4.92 -14.63
C ALA A 119 -14.48 5.73 -15.59
N GLN A 120 -14.16 7.00 -15.86
CA GLN A 120 -14.88 7.84 -16.82
C GLN A 120 -14.92 7.29 -18.26
N ARG A 121 -14.02 6.36 -18.61
CA ARG A 121 -14.03 5.65 -19.89
C ARG A 121 -14.99 4.45 -19.90
N ILE A 122 -15.37 3.97 -18.73
CA ILE A 122 -16.09 2.71 -18.55
C ILE A 122 -17.53 2.95 -18.10
N VAL A 123 -17.73 3.85 -17.13
CA VAL A 123 -19.04 4.16 -16.52
C VAL A 123 -19.41 5.64 -16.69
N ALA A 124 -20.63 6.01 -16.30
CA ALA A 124 -21.09 7.40 -16.34
C ALA A 124 -20.24 8.29 -15.41
N PRO A 125 -20.12 9.61 -15.70
CA PRO A 125 -19.27 10.53 -14.93
C PRO A 125 -19.54 10.53 -13.42
N TRP A 126 -20.80 10.53 -13.00
CA TRP A 126 -21.17 10.47 -11.59
C TRP A 126 -20.75 9.13 -10.91
N ALA A 127 -20.88 8.01 -11.65
CA ALA A 127 -20.48 6.70 -11.16
C ALA A 127 -18.95 6.58 -11.02
N ALA A 128 -18.20 7.25 -11.90
CA ALA A 128 -16.75 7.35 -11.79
C ALA A 128 -16.34 8.17 -10.55
N LEU A 129 -17.03 9.27 -10.26
CA LEU A 129 -16.82 10.06 -9.04
C LEU A 129 -17.19 9.26 -7.79
N ALA A 130 -18.30 8.51 -7.84
CA ALA A 130 -18.71 7.63 -6.74
C ALA A 130 -17.65 6.55 -6.42
N LEU A 131 -17.05 5.93 -7.45
CA LEU A 131 -15.94 4.98 -7.24
C LEU A 131 -14.70 5.65 -6.64
N GLY A 132 -14.35 6.85 -7.10
CA GLY A 132 -13.24 7.62 -6.55
C GLY A 132 -13.45 8.00 -5.08
N ALA A 133 -14.67 8.46 -4.74
CA ALA A 133 -15.04 8.77 -3.35
C ALA A 133 -15.05 7.50 -2.48
N ALA A 134 -15.63 6.40 -2.98
CA ALA A 134 -15.63 5.13 -2.27
C ALA A 134 -14.21 4.60 -2.00
N TYR A 135 -13.30 4.72 -2.96
CA TYR A 135 -11.89 4.37 -2.79
C TYR A 135 -11.24 5.22 -1.70
N ALA A 136 -11.43 6.53 -1.74
CA ALA A 136 -10.91 7.42 -0.72
C ALA A 136 -11.47 7.08 0.69
N LEU A 137 -12.74 6.69 0.79
CA LEU A 137 -13.40 6.31 2.04
C LEU A 137 -13.17 4.86 2.45
N SER A 138 -12.44 4.05 1.67
CA SER A 138 -12.18 2.66 2.00
C SER A 138 -11.33 2.53 3.27
N PHE A 139 -11.62 1.50 4.06
CA PHE A 139 -10.95 1.30 5.34
C PHE A 139 -9.43 1.22 5.21
N GLY A 140 -8.91 0.54 4.18
CA GLY A 140 -7.46 0.41 3.98
C GLY A 140 -6.75 1.72 3.69
N VAL A 141 -7.42 2.72 3.06
CA VAL A 141 -6.87 4.07 2.87
C VAL A 141 -6.92 4.84 4.18
N GLN A 142 -8.06 4.83 4.89
CA GLN A 142 -8.22 5.57 6.15
C GLN A 142 -7.26 5.07 7.23
N GLN A 143 -7.14 3.75 7.39
CA GLN A 143 -6.24 3.15 8.39
C GLN A 143 -4.77 3.47 8.07
N ALA A 144 -4.37 3.39 6.81
CA ALA A 144 -2.99 3.74 6.43
C ALA A 144 -2.63 5.19 6.73
N VAL A 145 -3.56 6.13 6.50
CA VAL A 145 -3.31 7.55 6.85
C VAL A 145 -3.27 7.74 8.36
N SER A 146 -4.11 7.03 9.12
CA SER A 146 -4.15 7.14 10.59
C SER A 146 -2.88 6.63 11.27
N VAL A 147 -2.24 5.60 10.72
CA VAL A 147 -0.94 5.10 11.21
C VAL A 147 0.26 5.82 10.58
N GLN A 148 -0.02 6.91 9.87
CA GLN A 148 0.92 7.85 9.29
C GLN A 148 1.68 7.30 8.07
N PHE A 149 2.85 7.84 7.73
CA PHE A 149 3.54 7.55 6.49
C PHE A 149 4.12 6.13 6.46
N HIS A 150 3.89 5.45 5.31
CA HIS A 150 4.55 4.19 4.96
C HIS A 150 4.93 4.17 3.46
N GLU A 151 6.03 3.52 3.14
CA GLU A 151 6.61 3.41 1.78
C GLU A 151 5.66 2.80 0.74
N VAL A 152 4.76 1.94 1.19
CA VAL A 152 3.76 1.27 0.31
C VAL A 152 2.81 2.26 -0.37
N ALA A 153 2.71 3.50 0.11
CA ALA A 153 1.93 4.55 -0.55
C ALA A 153 2.43 4.87 -1.96
N PHE A 154 3.73 4.69 -2.24
CA PHE A 154 4.30 4.85 -3.58
C PHE A 154 3.76 3.83 -4.58
N ALA A 155 3.23 2.68 -4.14
CA ALA A 155 2.62 1.71 -5.04
C ALA A 155 1.31 2.21 -5.67
N LEU A 156 0.56 3.09 -5.00
CA LEU A 156 -0.79 3.48 -5.37
C LEU A 156 -0.91 4.00 -6.82
N PRO A 157 -0.15 5.02 -7.26
CA PRO A 157 -0.26 5.54 -8.61
C PRO A 157 0.19 4.53 -9.68
N PHE A 158 1.21 3.72 -9.39
CA PHE A 158 1.69 2.69 -10.32
C PHE A 158 0.67 1.57 -10.52
N LEU A 159 0.05 1.09 -9.44
CA LEU A 159 -1.04 0.11 -9.50
C LEU A 159 -2.24 0.67 -10.26
N MET A 160 -2.65 1.93 -9.98
CA MET A 160 -3.76 2.57 -10.68
C MET A 160 -3.49 2.68 -12.18
N LEU A 161 -2.27 3.06 -12.60
CA LEU A 161 -1.90 3.16 -14.01
C LEU A 161 -1.84 1.78 -14.67
N SER A 162 -1.12 0.83 -14.08
CA SER A 162 -0.97 -0.51 -14.63
C SER A 162 -2.31 -1.22 -14.81
N LEU A 163 -3.08 -1.33 -13.73
CA LEU A 163 -4.37 -2.03 -13.72
C LEU A 163 -5.45 -1.26 -14.49
N GLY A 164 -5.40 0.07 -14.50
CA GLY A 164 -6.31 0.90 -15.27
C GLY A 164 -6.16 0.70 -16.78
N TYR A 165 -4.92 0.67 -17.30
CA TYR A 165 -4.69 0.32 -18.70
C TYR A 165 -5.14 -1.11 -18.98
N LEU A 166 -4.91 -2.05 -18.08
CA LEU A 166 -5.33 -3.43 -18.24
C LEU A 166 -6.87 -3.57 -18.28
N ALA A 167 -7.61 -2.81 -17.46
CA ALA A 167 -9.07 -2.77 -17.50
C ALA A 167 -9.60 -2.23 -18.84
N LEU A 168 -8.94 -1.19 -19.41
CA LEU A 168 -9.34 -0.63 -20.71
C LEU A 168 -9.15 -1.59 -21.89
N THR A 169 -8.32 -2.64 -21.78
CA THR A 169 -8.18 -3.65 -22.85
C THR A 169 -9.50 -4.35 -23.20
N ARG A 170 -10.49 -4.32 -22.29
CA ARG A 170 -11.83 -4.86 -22.52
C ARG A 170 -12.65 -4.08 -23.56
N LEU A 171 -12.28 -2.82 -23.83
CA LEU A 171 -13.06 -1.88 -24.63
C LEU A 171 -12.46 -1.63 -26.03
N THR A 172 -11.44 -2.37 -26.42
CA THR A 172 -10.76 -2.21 -27.70
C THR A 172 -10.52 -3.56 -28.37
N THR A 173 -10.49 -3.55 -29.70
CA THR A 173 -10.09 -4.70 -30.53
C THR A 173 -8.58 -4.81 -30.67
N GLU A 174 -7.83 -3.73 -30.35
CA GLU A 174 -6.37 -3.67 -30.43
C GLU A 174 -5.76 -3.43 -29.03
N PRO A 175 -5.70 -4.47 -28.17
CA PRO A 175 -5.25 -4.32 -26.79
C PRO A 175 -3.74 -4.12 -26.62
N GLY A 176 -2.91 -4.43 -27.64
CA GLY A 176 -1.46 -4.42 -27.55
C GLY A 176 -0.86 -3.17 -26.92
N PRO A 177 -1.15 -1.95 -27.39
CA PRO A 177 -0.60 -0.72 -26.82
C PRO A 177 -1.01 -0.48 -25.37
N LEU A 178 -2.18 -0.99 -24.92
CA LEU A 178 -2.63 -0.88 -23.54
C LEU A 178 -1.93 -1.91 -22.66
N LEU A 179 -1.71 -3.12 -23.16
CA LEU A 179 -0.93 -4.17 -22.48
C LEU A 179 0.50 -3.71 -22.21
N LEU A 180 1.15 -3.08 -23.20
CA LEU A 180 2.48 -2.49 -23.06
C LEU A 180 2.51 -1.42 -21.97
N ARG A 181 1.52 -0.53 -21.90
CA ARG A 181 1.42 0.50 -20.85
C ARG A 181 1.18 -0.13 -19.49
N ALA A 182 0.33 -1.15 -19.38
CA ALA A 182 0.11 -1.88 -18.15
C ALA A 182 1.43 -2.49 -17.63
N THR A 183 2.20 -3.13 -18.52
CA THR A 183 3.52 -3.70 -18.21
C THR A 183 4.50 -2.62 -17.76
N TYR A 184 4.62 -1.52 -18.51
CA TYR A 184 5.53 -0.41 -18.20
C TYR A 184 5.28 0.18 -16.81
N TRP A 185 4.01 0.45 -16.47
CA TRP A 185 3.66 1.01 -15.17
C TRP A 185 3.67 -0.01 -14.03
N GLY A 186 3.67 -1.31 -14.34
CA GLY A 186 3.87 -2.38 -13.35
C GLY A 186 5.34 -2.57 -12.95
N ALA A 187 6.29 -2.24 -13.83
CA ALA A 187 7.70 -2.53 -13.60
C ALA A 187 8.33 -1.79 -12.39
N PRO A 188 8.02 -0.50 -12.12
CA PRO A 188 8.58 0.22 -10.96
C PRO A 188 8.11 -0.30 -9.60
N LEU A 189 7.04 -1.08 -9.54
CA LEU A 189 6.47 -1.58 -8.29
C LEU A 189 7.47 -2.42 -7.46
N VAL A 190 8.43 -3.08 -8.09
CA VAL A 190 9.49 -3.84 -7.40
C VAL A 190 10.39 -2.98 -6.52
N PHE A 191 10.39 -1.65 -6.73
CA PHE A 191 11.17 -0.67 -5.95
C PHE A 191 10.39 -0.05 -4.79
N VAL A 192 9.15 -0.49 -4.55
CA VAL A 192 8.34 -0.05 -3.41
C VAL A 192 8.73 -0.81 -2.15
N LYS A 193 8.79 -2.13 -2.25
CA LYS A 193 9.16 -3.05 -1.16
C LYS A 193 9.48 -4.43 -1.75
N GLU A 194 10.32 -5.21 -1.07
CA GLU A 194 10.80 -6.52 -1.52
C GLU A 194 9.67 -7.52 -1.83
N ASP A 195 8.59 -7.51 -1.05
CA ASP A 195 7.45 -8.42 -1.21
C ASP A 195 6.56 -8.05 -2.42
N VAL A 196 6.57 -6.79 -2.84
CA VAL A 196 5.77 -6.32 -3.99
C VAL A 196 6.27 -6.95 -5.30
N GLY A 197 7.52 -7.42 -5.37
CA GLY A 197 8.00 -8.13 -6.56
C GLY A 197 7.21 -9.41 -6.85
N VAL A 198 6.72 -10.15 -5.83
CA VAL A 198 5.82 -11.30 -6.03
C VAL A 198 4.48 -10.84 -6.61
N THR A 199 3.98 -9.68 -6.19
CA THR A 199 2.78 -9.06 -6.78
C THR A 199 3.01 -8.70 -8.26
N VAL A 200 4.19 -8.19 -8.62
CA VAL A 200 4.58 -7.89 -10.01
C VAL A 200 4.71 -9.17 -10.84
N PHE A 201 5.22 -10.25 -10.26
CA PHE A 201 5.23 -11.56 -10.91
C PHE A 201 3.82 -12.00 -11.30
N VAL A 202 2.87 -11.98 -10.37
CA VAL A 202 1.47 -12.35 -10.63
C VAL A 202 0.82 -11.37 -11.61
N LEU A 203 1.11 -10.07 -11.52
CA LEU A 203 0.66 -9.06 -12.49
C LEU A 203 1.13 -9.41 -13.91
N GLY A 204 2.40 -9.77 -14.10
CA GLY A 204 2.94 -10.21 -15.38
C GLY A 204 2.19 -11.43 -15.93
N LEU A 205 1.88 -12.42 -15.08
CA LEU A 205 1.09 -13.60 -15.47
C LEU A 205 -0.36 -13.23 -15.85
N VAL A 206 -1.00 -12.31 -15.13
CA VAL A 206 -2.35 -11.84 -15.44
C VAL A 206 -2.37 -11.06 -16.76
N ILE A 207 -1.37 -10.23 -17.05
CA ILE A 207 -1.24 -9.55 -18.33
C ILE A 207 -1.00 -10.58 -19.46
N LEU A 208 -0.10 -11.55 -19.24
CA LEU A 208 0.16 -12.64 -20.20
C LEU A 208 -1.12 -13.42 -20.52
N TRP A 209 -1.88 -13.78 -19.49
CA TRP A 209 -3.18 -14.43 -19.69
C TRP A 209 -4.15 -13.55 -20.49
N ARG A 210 -4.15 -12.24 -20.25
CA ARG A 210 -5.01 -11.27 -20.95
C ARG A 210 -4.68 -11.14 -22.45
N THR A 211 -3.44 -11.46 -22.89
CA THR A 211 -3.08 -11.49 -24.32
C THR A 211 -3.83 -12.57 -25.10
N GLY A 212 -4.40 -13.57 -24.44
CA GLY A 212 -4.97 -14.77 -25.07
C GLY A 212 -3.93 -15.80 -25.51
N TRP A 213 -2.63 -15.51 -25.34
CA TRP A 213 -1.55 -16.39 -25.77
C TRP A 213 -1.56 -17.74 -25.04
N VAL A 214 -1.93 -17.77 -23.77
CA VAL A 214 -2.02 -19.01 -22.97
C VAL A 214 -2.96 -20.01 -23.65
N THR A 215 -4.14 -19.58 -24.10
CA THR A 215 -5.08 -20.44 -24.84
C THR A 215 -4.48 -20.89 -26.18
N THR A 216 -3.80 -19.98 -26.89
CA THR A 216 -3.11 -20.32 -28.15
C THR A 216 -2.02 -21.35 -27.91
N ALA A 217 -1.18 -21.17 -26.87
CA ALA A 217 -0.11 -22.09 -26.51
C ALA A 217 -0.67 -23.48 -26.13
N THR A 218 -1.74 -23.52 -25.34
CA THR A 218 -2.42 -24.78 -24.97
C THR A 218 -2.92 -25.52 -26.19
N ASN A 219 -3.55 -24.82 -27.15
CA ASN A 219 -4.05 -25.44 -28.39
C ASN A 219 -2.91 -25.94 -29.32
N ILE A 220 -1.75 -25.28 -29.29
CA ILE A 220 -0.56 -25.74 -30.03
C ILE A 220 0.04 -27.00 -29.40
N LEU A 221 0.16 -27.00 -28.06
CA LEU A 221 0.79 -28.10 -27.33
C LEU A 221 -0.12 -29.32 -27.20
N PHE A 222 -1.41 -29.10 -27.01
CA PHE A 222 -2.45 -30.13 -26.77
C PHE A 222 -3.61 -29.95 -27.75
N PRO A 223 -3.39 -30.20 -29.07
CA PRO A 223 -4.48 -30.07 -30.06
C PRO A 223 -5.58 -31.09 -29.78
N LEU A 224 -6.82 -30.71 -30.07
CA LEU A 224 -7.95 -31.64 -30.03
C LEU A 224 -7.68 -32.85 -30.91
N ALA A 225 -8.19 -34.03 -30.57
CA ALA A 225 -7.90 -35.34 -31.18
C ALA A 225 -8.16 -35.42 -32.70
N SER A 226 -8.87 -34.46 -33.30
CA SER A 226 -9.13 -34.37 -34.74
C SER A 226 -7.98 -33.78 -35.56
N ALA A 227 -6.97 -33.17 -34.91
CA ALA A 227 -5.79 -32.62 -35.60
C ALA A 227 -4.72 -33.71 -35.70
N GLY A 228 -4.34 -34.13 -36.92
CA GLY A 228 -3.32 -35.16 -37.16
C GLY A 228 -2.03 -34.93 -36.37
N ALA A 229 -1.22 -35.99 -36.19
CA ALA A 229 -0.01 -35.99 -35.38
C ALA A 229 1.04 -35.00 -35.91
N THR A 230 1.08 -33.79 -35.39
CA THR A 230 2.09 -32.78 -35.73
C THR A 230 3.37 -33.05 -34.91
N PRO A 231 4.57 -33.16 -35.54
CA PRO A 231 5.82 -33.35 -34.83
C PRO A 231 6.09 -32.27 -33.77
N TRP A 232 6.65 -32.64 -32.63
CA TRP A 232 6.98 -31.72 -31.50
C TRP A 232 7.84 -30.52 -31.96
N SER A 233 8.77 -30.73 -32.87
CA SER A 233 9.61 -29.65 -33.43
C SER A 233 8.78 -28.56 -34.14
N ASN A 234 7.69 -28.96 -34.81
CA ASN A 234 6.78 -28.02 -35.46
C ASN A 234 5.90 -27.28 -34.43
N ARG A 235 5.46 -27.98 -33.37
CA ARG A 235 4.73 -27.36 -32.26
C ARG A 235 5.60 -26.33 -31.55
N LEU A 236 6.84 -26.64 -31.21
CA LEU A 236 7.79 -25.71 -30.59
C LEU A 236 8.05 -24.49 -31.50
N ARG A 237 8.25 -24.68 -32.81
CA ARG A 237 8.39 -23.57 -33.75
C ARG A 237 7.13 -22.70 -33.84
N ALA A 238 5.95 -23.30 -33.82
CA ALA A 238 4.68 -22.58 -33.81
C ALA A 238 4.49 -21.80 -32.49
N LEU A 239 4.85 -22.40 -31.36
CA LEU A 239 4.82 -21.77 -30.05
C LEU A 239 5.76 -20.56 -29.99
N THR A 240 7.03 -20.69 -30.39
CA THR A 240 7.99 -19.58 -30.44
C THR A 240 7.50 -18.47 -31.36
N ARG A 241 6.98 -18.82 -32.54
CA ARG A 241 6.41 -17.84 -33.47
C ARG A 241 5.21 -17.12 -32.91
N SER A 242 4.30 -17.82 -32.19
CA SER A 242 3.13 -17.21 -31.58
C SER A 242 3.56 -16.29 -30.42
N TRP A 243 4.57 -16.70 -29.65
CA TRP A 243 5.10 -15.89 -28.52
C TRP A 243 5.71 -14.57 -29.01
N THR A 244 6.50 -14.60 -30.11
CA THR A 244 7.13 -13.39 -30.66
C THR A 244 6.18 -12.49 -31.45
N LYS A 245 5.07 -13.03 -31.98
CA LYS A 245 4.13 -12.27 -32.82
C LYS A 245 2.92 -11.72 -32.06
N THR A 246 2.57 -12.27 -30.89
CA THR A 246 1.42 -11.80 -30.12
C THR A 246 1.82 -10.59 -29.27
N PRO A 247 1.25 -9.39 -29.51
CA PRO A 247 1.61 -8.18 -28.79
C PRO A 247 1.41 -8.34 -27.27
N GLY A 248 2.39 -7.91 -26.49
CA GLY A 248 2.35 -7.94 -25.03
C GLY A 248 2.79 -9.25 -24.38
N VAL A 249 3.03 -10.33 -25.15
CA VAL A 249 3.46 -11.63 -24.60
C VAL A 249 4.87 -11.58 -24.05
N ALA A 250 5.83 -11.12 -24.86
CA ALA A 250 7.23 -11.03 -24.44
C ALA A 250 7.37 -10.07 -23.23
N GLU A 251 6.74 -8.90 -23.31
CA GLU A 251 6.84 -7.86 -22.29
C GLU A 251 6.20 -8.31 -20.96
N SER A 252 5.04 -8.97 -21.00
CA SER A 252 4.40 -9.48 -19.77
C SER A 252 5.18 -10.65 -19.17
N SER A 253 5.79 -11.50 -19.99
CA SER A 253 6.69 -12.57 -19.53
C SER A 253 7.94 -11.98 -18.85
N LEU A 254 8.53 -10.94 -19.46
CA LEU A 254 9.64 -10.20 -18.86
C LEU A 254 9.26 -9.52 -17.56
N LEU A 255 8.05 -8.95 -17.46
CA LEU A 255 7.54 -8.36 -16.21
C LEU A 255 7.42 -9.41 -15.10
N ALA A 256 6.91 -10.60 -15.42
CA ALA A 256 6.84 -11.69 -14.45
C ALA A 256 8.25 -12.10 -13.98
N LEU A 257 9.18 -12.30 -14.90
CA LEU A 257 10.58 -12.61 -14.55
C LEU A 257 11.24 -11.47 -13.76
N TRP A 258 10.97 -10.22 -14.10
CA TRP A 258 11.43 -9.02 -13.40
C TRP A 258 10.96 -9.01 -11.95
N GLY A 259 9.66 -9.24 -11.72
CA GLY A 259 9.10 -9.32 -10.36
C GLY A 259 9.74 -10.42 -9.52
N ALA A 260 9.84 -11.64 -10.08
CA ALA A 260 10.47 -12.77 -9.40
C ALA A 260 11.97 -12.51 -9.13
N ALA A 261 12.71 -12.01 -10.11
CA ALA A 261 14.14 -11.75 -9.98
C ALA A 261 14.43 -10.70 -8.91
N TRP A 262 13.66 -9.60 -8.87
CA TRP A 262 13.85 -8.56 -7.86
C TRP A 262 13.47 -9.01 -6.46
N SER A 263 12.40 -9.80 -6.27
CA SER A 263 12.10 -10.38 -4.95
C SER A 263 13.23 -11.27 -4.45
N VAL A 264 13.73 -12.17 -5.32
CA VAL A 264 14.86 -13.04 -4.94
C VAL A 264 16.12 -12.22 -4.67
N LEU A 265 16.48 -11.27 -5.54
CA LEU A 265 17.66 -10.42 -5.40
C LEU A 265 17.59 -9.57 -4.11
N ALA A 266 16.43 -8.96 -3.83
CA ALA A 266 16.24 -8.16 -2.63
C ALA A 266 16.44 -9.01 -1.37
N VAL A 267 15.71 -10.12 -1.24
CA VAL A 267 15.73 -10.95 -0.02
C VAL A 267 17.05 -11.71 0.17
N SER A 268 17.68 -12.19 -0.93
CA SER A 268 18.85 -13.06 -0.83
C SER A 268 20.19 -12.34 -0.90
N VAL A 269 20.21 -11.10 -1.43
CA VAL A 269 21.46 -10.36 -1.67
C VAL A 269 21.44 -8.97 -1.06
N ILE A 270 20.45 -8.13 -1.43
CA ILE A 270 20.49 -6.70 -1.09
C ILE A 270 20.24 -6.50 0.41
N LEU A 271 19.18 -7.07 0.95
CA LEU A 271 18.83 -6.94 2.36
C LEU A 271 19.95 -7.52 3.25
N PRO A 272 20.45 -8.75 3.04
CA PRO A 272 21.58 -9.26 3.82
C PRO A 272 22.87 -8.43 3.69
N PHE A 273 23.13 -7.83 2.50
CA PHE A 273 24.33 -7.00 2.30
C PHE A 273 24.32 -5.74 3.15
N PHE A 274 23.17 -5.08 3.31
CA PHE A 274 23.02 -3.87 4.10
C PHE A 274 22.66 -4.13 5.57
N ASN A 275 22.21 -5.34 5.91
CA ASN A 275 21.85 -5.72 7.26
C ASN A 275 23.11 -5.98 8.11
N THR A 276 23.15 -5.45 9.31
CA THR A 276 24.31 -5.61 10.24
C THR A 276 24.55 -7.07 10.65
N GLY A 277 23.49 -7.90 10.67
CA GLY A 277 23.57 -9.33 10.95
C GLY A 277 23.87 -10.18 9.71
N GLY A 278 23.91 -9.60 8.50
CA GLY A 278 24.15 -10.33 7.26
C GLY A 278 23.01 -11.28 6.86
N VAL A 279 21.82 -11.08 7.40
CA VAL A 279 20.64 -11.95 7.20
C VAL A 279 19.41 -11.13 6.82
N PHE A 280 18.38 -11.82 6.34
CA PHE A 280 17.06 -11.23 6.17
C PHE A 280 16.26 -11.37 7.46
N ASP A 281 16.01 -10.26 8.15
CA ASP A 281 15.42 -10.23 9.50
C ASP A 281 13.97 -10.73 9.58
N TYR A 282 13.26 -10.83 8.44
CA TYR A 282 11.87 -11.26 8.40
C TYR A 282 11.68 -12.72 7.99
N SER A 283 12.75 -13.51 7.96
CA SER A 283 12.70 -14.95 7.62
C SER A 283 11.84 -15.76 8.61
N ASP A 284 11.74 -15.30 9.86
CA ASP A 284 10.91 -15.89 10.92
C ASP A 284 9.41 -15.52 10.82
N LYS A 285 9.06 -14.51 10.02
CA LYS A 285 7.67 -14.05 9.85
C LYS A 285 6.87 -14.92 8.90
N LEU A 286 7.52 -15.74 8.08
CA LEU A 286 6.88 -16.70 7.19
C LEU A 286 7.76 -17.95 7.05
N ASP A 287 7.39 -19.02 7.73
CA ASP A 287 8.03 -20.32 7.53
C ASP A 287 7.44 -21.02 6.29
N VAL A 288 8.10 -20.78 5.14
CA VAL A 288 7.70 -21.36 3.86
C VAL A 288 7.81 -22.90 3.90
N THR A 289 8.79 -23.46 4.62
CA THR A 289 8.99 -24.89 4.69
C THR A 289 7.87 -25.57 5.47
N ALA A 290 7.50 -25.01 6.62
CA ALA A 290 6.34 -25.48 7.38
C ALA A 290 5.03 -25.32 6.60
N ALA A 291 4.86 -24.19 5.90
CA ALA A 291 3.67 -23.95 5.08
C ALA A 291 3.51 -24.96 3.94
N LEU A 292 4.59 -25.36 3.29
CA LEU A 292 4.58 -26.39 2.24
C LEU A 292 4.48 -27.81 2.81
N GLY A 293 4.95 -28.03 4.05
CA GLY A 293 4.87 -29.31 4.74
C GLY A 293 3.46 -29.67 5.20
N ASP A 294 2.62 -28.68 5.52
CA ASP A 294 1.19 -28.84 5.86
C ASP A 294 0.31 -27.87 5.04
N PRO A 295 0.00 -28.19 3.79
CA PRO A 295 -0.82 -27.32 2.93
C PRO A 295 -2.27 -27.14 3.44
N LEU A 296 -2.85 -28.14 4.09
CA LEU A 296 -4.22 -28.07 4.63
C LEU A 296 -4.29 -27.20 5.87
N GLY A 297 -3.34 -27.36 6.80
CA GLY A 297 -3.20 -26.49 7.96
C GLY A 297 -2.93 -25.05 7.56
N SER A 298 -2.02 -24.82 6.60
CA SER A 298 -1.74 -23.49 6.05
C SER A 298 -2.96 -22.86 5.39
N PHE A 299 -3.75 -23.64 4.65
CA PHE A 299 -5.01 -23.14 4.09
C PHE A 299 -6.01 -22.75 5.20
N ALA A 300 -6.16 -23.58 6.25
CA ALA A 300 -7.02 -23.26 7.39
C ALA A 300 -6.53 -22.00 8.13
N GLN A 301 -5.21 -21.83 8.25
CA GLN A 301 -4.59 -20.65 8.89
C GLN A 301 -4.93 -19.33 8.19
N LEU A 302 -5.26 -19.32 6.91
CA LEU A 302 -5.73 -18.11 6.21
C LEU A 302 -7.04 -17.56 6.77
N PHE A 303 -7.81 -18.37 7.49
CA PHE A 303 -9.14 -18.00 8.00
C PHE A 303 -9.21 -17.93 9.53
N TYR A 304 -8.22 -18.45 10.23
CA TYR A 304 -8.17 -18.48 11.69
C TYR A 304 -6.93 -17.74 12.22
N PRO A 305 -7.07 -16.91 13.26
CA PRO A 305 -8.26 -16.60 14.07
C PRO A 305 -9.35 -15.80 13.33
N TRP A 306 -10.52 -15.65 13.95
CA TRP A 306 -11.70 -14.98 13.35
C TRP A 306 -11.43 -13.57 12.79
N THR A 307 -10.50 -12.83 13.37
CA THR A 307 -10.07 -11.52 12.90
C THR A 307 -9.56 -11.53 11.46
N LYS A 308 -8.88 -12.62 11.02
CA LYS A 308 -8.48 -12.82 9.62
C LYS A 308 -9.71 -12.91 8.70
N THR A 309 -10.70 -13.73 9.09
CA THR A 309 -11.96 -13.85 8.35
C THR A 309 -12.72 -12.52 8.29
N ALA A 310 -12.71 -11.74 9.38
CA ALA A 310 -13.32 -10.40 9.42
C ALA A 310 -12.61 -9.44 8.44
N THR A 311 -11.27 -9.43 8.41
CA THR A 311 -10.50 -8.62 7.44
C THR A 311 -10.79 -9.03 6.00
N LEU A 312 -10.85 -10.35 5.70
CA LEU A 312 -11.27 -10.84 4.37
C LEU A 312 -12.69 -10.38 4.02
N GLY A 313 -13.61 -10.43 4.99
CA GLY A 313 -14.98 -9.91 4.83
C GLY A 313 -15.01 -8.42 4.48
N LEU A 314 -14.22 -7.60 5.16
CA LEU A 314 -14.07 -6.17 4.85
C LEU A 314 -13.52 -5.94 3.44
N LEU A 315 -12.48 -6.69 3.03
CA LEU A 315 -11.92 -6.62 1.69
C LEU A 315 -12.97 -6.98 0.62
N LEU A 316 -13.76 -8.03 0.87
CA LEU A 316 -14.83 -8.44 -0.03
C LEU A 316 -15.91 -7.36 -0.14
N LEU A 317 -16.34 -6.79 1.00
CA LEU A 317 -17.38 -5.76 1.07
C LEU A 317 -16.93 -4.44 0.44
N THR A 318 -15.66 -4.06 0.56
CA THR A 318 -15.09 -2.80 0.01
C THR A 318 -15.42 -2.62 -1.48
N GLY A 319 -15.43 -3.70 -2.27
CA GLY A 319 -15.83 -3.69 -3.69
C GLY A 319 -17.16 -4.41 -3.94
N ALA A 320 -18.05 -4.52 -2.93
CA ALA A 320 -19.36 -5.17 -2.99
C ALA A 320 -19.29 -6.59 -3.61
N LEU A 321 -18.29 -7.38 -3.29
CA LEU A 321 -17.95 -8.72 -3.82
C LEU A 321 -17.73 -8.76 -5.35
N ALA A 322 -18.06 -7.70 -6.08
CA ALA A 322 -18.06 -7.71 -7.55
C ALA A 322 -16.64 -7.75 -8.16
N TRP A 323 -15.62 -7.36 -7.43
CA TRP A 323 -14.23 -7.35 -7.87
C TRP A 323 -13.64 -8.76 -8.07
N ILE A 324 -14.14 -9.77 -7.33
CA ILE A 324 -13.63 -11.15 -7.41
C ILE A 324 -13.93 -11.84 -8.75
N VAL A 325 -14.90 -11.33 -9.54
CA VAL A 325 -15.23 -11.89 -10.87
C VAL A 325 -14.23 -11.45 -11.94
N SER A 326 -13.31 -10.55 -11.61
CA SER A 326 -12.23 -10.14 -12.47
C SER A 326 -10.96 -10.94 -12.20
N PRO A 327 -10.23 -11.40 -13.22
CA PRO A 327 -8.91 -12.01 -13.04
C PRO A 327 -7.88 -11.11 -12.38
N LEU A 328 -8.09 -9.79 -12.37
CA LEU A 328 -7.23 -8.86 -11.65
C LEU A 328 -7.28 -9.11 -10.14
N ALA A 329 -8.32 -9.77 -9.62
CA ALA A 329 -8.40 -10.20 -8.22
C ALA A 329 -7.23 -11.13 -7.81
N LEU A 330 -6.65 -11.88 -8.75
CA LEU A 330 -5.50 -12.74 -8.47
C LEU A 330 -4.27 -11.96 -7.98
N ILE A 331 -4.15 -10.67 -8.33
CA ILE A 331 -3.03 -9.82 -7.95
C ILE A 331 -3.05 -9.49 -6.44
N VAL A 332 -4.20 -9.65 -5.79
CA VAL A 332 -4.38 -9.47 -4.34
C VAL A 332 -3.77 -10.64 -3.55
N LEU A 333 -3.74 -11.84 -4.15
CA LEU A 333 -3.38 -13.08 -3.45
C LEU A 333 -1.97 -13.10 -2.85
N PRO A 334 -0.89 -12.66 -3.52
CA PRO A 334 0.43 -12.68 -2.91
C PRO A 334 0.47 -11.96 -1.56
N THR A 335 -0.04 -10.74 -1.53
CA THR A 335 -0.07 -9.92 -0.31
C THR A 335 -0.92 -10.54 0.79
N ILE A 336 -2.09 -11.10 0.47
CA ILE A 336 -2.94 -11.77 1.45
C ILE A 336 -2.25 -13.04 1.98
N ILE A 337 -1.70 -13.88 1.10
CA ILE A 337 -1.17 -15.18 1.49
C ILE A 337 -0.03 -15.02 2.50
N TRP A 338 1.01 -14.22 2.19
CA TRP A 338 2.13 -14.10 3.11
C TRP A 338 1.73 -13.44 4.44
N ARG A 339 0.86 -12.43 4.41
CA ARG A 339 0.38 -11.73 5.61
C ARG A 339 -0.43 -12.67 6.52
N PHE A 340 -1.33 -13.45 5.94
CA PHE A 340 -2.25 -14.30 6.69
C PHE A 340 -1.60 -15.61 7.15
N LEU A 341 -0.48 -16.01 6.56
CA LEU A 341 0.34 -17.11 7.06
C LEU A 341 1.31 -16.65 8.17
N SER A 342 1.57 -15.36 8.30
CA SER A 342 2.41 -14.83 9.37
C SER A 342 1.75 -15.00 10.75
N PRO A 343 2.52 -15.29 11.80
CA PRO A 343 2.05 -15.28 13.19
C PRO A 343 1.83 -13.86 13.73
N GLN A 344 2.35 -12.82 13.04
CA GLN A 344 2.28 -11.43 13.48
C GLN A 344 0.87 -10.85 13.28
N GLU A 345 0.15 -10.56 14.37
CA GLU A 345 -1.24 -10.07 14.32
C GLU A 345 -1.42 -8.79 13.52
N GLY A 346 -0.54 -7.81 13.70
CA GLY A 346 -0.59 -6.54 12.95
C GLY A 346 -0.60 -6.70 11.43
N TYR A 347 -0.05 -7.81 10.88
CA TYR A 347 0.00 -8.00 9.44
C TYR A 347 -1.37 -8.32 8.80
N TRP A 348 -2.24 -9.03 9.52
CA TRP A 348 -3.54 -9.47 8.97
C TRP A 348 -4.75 -8.75 9.58
N GLU A 349 -4.53 -7.85 10.54
CA GLU A 349 -5.59 -6.97 11.05
C GLU A 349 -6.02 -5.90 10.04
N ALA A 350 -7.20 -5.33 10.28
CA ALA A 350 -7.73 -4.26 9.46
C ALA A 350 -7.15 -2.88 9.80
N THR A 351 -6.50 -2.73 10.96
CA THR A 351 -6.17 -1.46 11.61
C THR A 351 -4.86 -0.80 11.17
N TRP A 352 -3.99 -1.52 10.44
CA TRP A 352 -2.68 -1.03 10.02
C TRP A 352 -2.64 -0.65 8.53
N HIS A 353 -1.49 -0.17 8.07
CA HIS A 353 -1.25 0.24 6.68
C HIS A 353 -1.27 -0.90 5.65
N TYR A 354 -1.18 -2.16 6.08
CA TYR A 354 -1.00 -3.33 5.18
C TYR A 354 -2.14 -3.53 4.18
N ASN A 355 -3.33 -2.97 4.44
CA ASN A 355 -4.44 -3.05 3.51
C ASN A 355 -4.42 -1.95 2.44
N LEU A 356 -3.53 -0.94 2.54
CA LEU A 356 -3.47 0.18 1.60
C LEU A 356 -3.22 -0.29 0.17
N VAL A 357 -2.21 -1.15 -0.04
CA VAL A 357 -1.83 -1.65 -1.37
C VAL A 357 -2.92 -2.49 -2.02
N LEU A 358 -3.82 -3.09 -1.23
CA LEU A 358 -4.95 -3.89 -1.73
C LEU A 358 -6.07 -3.02 -2.30
N MET A 359 -6.22 -1.78 -1.83
CA MET A 359 -7.32 -0.90 -2.26
C MET A 359 -7.29 -0.61 -3.76
N PRO A 360 -6.18 -0.14 -4.39
CA PRO A 360 -6.14 0.03 -5.84
C PRO A 360 -6.39 -1.27 -6.60
N MET A 361 -5.92 -2.42 -6.11
CA MET A 361 -6.14 -3.72 -6.75
C MET A 361 -7.62 -4.08 -6.77
N ILE A 362 -8.33 -3.93 -5.63
CA ILE A 362 -9.77 -4.22 -5.49
C ILE A 362 -10.59 -3.29 -6.39
N PHE A 363 -10.36 -1.98 -6.35
CA PHE A 363 -11.14 -1.03 -7.13
C PHE A 363 -10.86 -1.14 -8.63
N MET A 364 -9.64 -1.46 -9.04
CA MET A 364 -9.32 -1.71 -10.45
C MET A 364 -9.85 -3.07 -10.93
N ALA A 365 -9.89 -4.09 -10.09
CA ALA A 365 -10.55 -5.36 -10.41
C ALA A 365 -12.08 -5.16 -10.56
N LEU A 366 -12.70 -4.35 -9.71
CA LEU A 366 -14.09 -3.93 -9.87
C LEU A 366 -14.30 -3.18 -11.19
N LEU A 367 -13.41 -2.26 -11.53
CA LEU A 367 -13.47 -1.51 -12.77
C LEU A 367 -13.32 -2.42 -14.01
N ASP A 368 -12.43 -3.43 -13.98
CA ASP A 368 -12.31 -4.44 -15.04
C ASP A 368 -13.59 -5.28 -15.16
N ALA A 369 -14.24 -5.64 -14.03
CA ALA A 369 -15.52 -6.33 -14.04
C ALA A 369 -16.64 -5.49 -14.70
N LEU A 370 -16.68 -4.19 -14.40
CA LEU A 370 -17.61 -3.24 -15.05
C LEU A 370 -17.31 -3.06 -16.55
N ALA A 371 -16.04 -2.99 -16.93
CA ALA A 371 -15.62 -2.95 -18.33
C ALA A 371 -16.04 -4.22 -19.09
N LYS A 372 -15.87 -5.39 -18.46
CA LYS A 372 -16.34 -6.68 -19.01
C LYS A 372 -17.86 -6.71 -19.18
N ALA A 373 -18.61 -6.18 -18.21
CA ALA A 373 -20.06 -6.08 -18.31
C ALA A 373 -20.47 -5.19 -19.49
N LYS A 374 -19.86 -4.01 -19.64
CA LYS A 374 -20.08 -3.06 -20.74
C LYS A 374 -19.76 -3.68 -22.10
N ALA A 375 -18.62 -4.35 -22.25
CA ALA A 375 -18.23 -5.00 -23.52
C ALA A 375 -19.25 -6.07 -23.94
N ARG A 376 -19.79 -6.84 -22.98
CA ARG A 376 -20.78 -7.89 -23.24
C ARG A 376 -22.17 -7.36 -23.59
N THR A 377 -22.54 -6.15 -23.22
CA THR A 377 -23.81 -5.54 -23.64
C THR A 377 -23.77 -5.10 -25.11
N GLN A 378 -22.58 -4.94 -25.69
CA GLN A 378 -22.38 -4.59 -27.09
C GLN A 378 -22.32 -5.80 -28.02
N THR A 379 -22.25 -7.03 -27.48
CA THR A 379 -22.28 -8.28 -28.23
C THR A 379 -23.68 -8.88 -28.21
N PRO A 380 -24.24 -9.35 -29.35
CA PRO A 380 -25.57 -9.99 -29.36
C PRO A 380 -25.62 -11.14 -28.37
N ALA A 381 -26.75 -11.24 -27.62
CA ALA A 381 -26.94 -12.28 -26.65
C ALA A 381 -26.82 -13.67 -27.30
N TYR A 382 -25.86 -14.46 -26.83
CA TYR A 382 -25.79 -15.89 -27.16
C TYR A 382 -27.14 -16.53 -26.73
N ARG A 383 -27.87 -17.12 -27.64
CA ARG A 383 -29.13 -17.81 -27.32
C ARG A 383 -28.82 -19.01 -26.44
N LEU A 384 -28.94 -18.82 -25.12
CA LEU A 384 -29.02 -19.94 -24.18
C LEU A 384 -30.32 -20.70 -24.50
N GLY A 385 -30.26 -22.02 -24.66
CA GLY A 385 -31.26 -22.92 -25.18
C GLY A 385 -32.71 -22.61 -24.83
N SER A 386 -33.61 -23.28 -25.49
CA SER A 386 -35.06 -23.04 -25.48
C SER A 386 -35.81 -23.33 -24.15
N ALA A 387 -35.11 -23.80 -23.11
CA ALA A 387 -35.77 -24.12 -21.83
C ALA A 387 -36.24 -22.85 -21.09
N PRO A 388 -37.47 -22.79 -20.57
CA PRO A 388 -38.05 -21.61 -19.91
C PRO A 388 -37.19 -21.07 -18.74
N LEU A 389 -36.62 -21.97 -17.96
CA LEU A 389 -35.72 -21.61 -16.83
C LEU A 389 -34.44 -20.93 -17.31
N ALA A 390 -33.83 -21.45 -18.41
CA ALA A 390 -32.63 -20.87 -19.01
C ALA A 390 -32.92 -19.46 -19.58
N GLN A 391 -34.11 -19.24 -20.16
CA GLN A 391 -34.53 -17.93 -20.67
C GLN A 391 -34.81 -16.95 -19.53
N ALA A 392 -35.45 -17.36 -18.44
CA ALA A 392 -35.70 -16.55 -17.26
C ALA A 392 -34.38 -16.15 -16.60
N THR A 393 -33.47 -17.10 -16.41
CA THR A 393 -32.12 -16.83 -15.86
C THR A 393 -31.31 -15.89 -16.76
N ALA A 394 -31.36 -16.10 -18.09
CA ALA A 394 -30.68 -15.22 -19.06
C ALA A 394 -31.23 -13.77 -19.02
N LYS A 395 -32.57 -13.62 -18.86
CA LYS A 395 -33.22 -12.30 -18.73
C LYS A 395 -32.82 -11.60 -17.45
N VAL A 396 -32.82 -12.28 -16.30
CA VAL A 396 -32.39 -11.72 -15.01
C VAL A 396 -30.90 -11.31 -15.06
N LEU A 397 -30.03 -12.21 -15.52
CA LEU A 397 -28.59 -11.91 -15.68
C LEU A 397 -28.34 -10.76 -16.68
N GLY A 398 -29.12 -10.69 -17.77
CA GLY A 398 -29.07 -9.61 -18.73
C GLY A 398 -29.44 -8.26 -18.09
N THR A 399 -30.53 -8.24 -17.30
CA THR A 399 -30.98 -7.04 -16.57
C THR A 399 -29.95 -6.59 -15.53
N LEU A 400 -29.41 -7.52 -14.74
CA LEU A 400 -28.39 -7.22 -13.75
C LEU A 400 -27.12 -6.67 -14.41
N ARG A 401 -26.66 -7.27 -15.50
CA ARG A 401 -25.49 -6.79 -16.27
C ARG A 401 -25.70 -5.38 -16.82
N HIS A 402 -26.92 -5.10 -17.34
CA HIS A 402 -27.25 -3.78 -17.88
C HIS A 402 -27.27 -2.70 -16.78
N ARG A 403 -27.73 -3.04 -15.58
CA ARG A 403 -27.80 -2.11 -14.44
C ARG A 403 -26.51 -2.06 -13.60
N ALA A 404 -25.61 -3.03 -13.71
CA ALA A 404 -24.37 -3.08 -12.93
C ALA A 404 -23.52 -1.81 -13.01
N PRO A 405 -23.31 -1.15 -14.20
CA PRO A 405 -22.54 0.09 -14.29
C PRO A 405 -23.13 1.28 -13.52
N VAL A 406 -24.39 1.18 -13.10
CA VAL A 406 -25.10 2.20 -12.30
C VAL A 406 -25.19 1.78 -10.85
N LEU A 407 -25.64 0.56 -10.58
CA LEU A 407 -25.93 0.10 -9.22
C LEU A 407 -24.66 -0.19 -8.40
N LEU A 408 -23.64 -0.82 -9.00
CA LEU A 408 -22.44 -1.19 -8.27
C LEU A 408 -21.64 0.03 -7.76
N PRO A 409 -21.39 1.09 -8.54
CA PRO A 409 -20.71 2.27 -8.02
C PRO A 409 -21.46 2.94 -6.87
N ALA A 410 -22.80 3.01 -6.95
CA ALA A 410 -23.62 3.54 -5.87
C ALA A 410 -23.56 2.68 -4.61
N LEU A 411 -23.68 1.35 -4.75
CA LEU A 411 -23.60 0.41 -3.63
C LEU A 411 -22.22 0.48 -2.95
N VAL A 412 -21.15 0.46 -3.74
CA VAL A 412 -19.77 0.55 -3.24
C VAL A 412 -19.54 1.87 -2.49
N LEU A 413 -20.07 2.99 -3.00
CA LEU A 413 -20.02 4.26 -2.29
C LEU A 413 -20.77 4.19 -0.95
N VAL A 414 -21.98 3.66 -0.94
CA VAL A 414 -22.79 3.54 0.31
C VAL A 414 -22.07 2.67 1.35
N ILE A 415 -21.53 1.52 0.94
CA ILE A 415 -20.79 0.62 1.86
C ILE A 415 -19.61 1.35 2.52
N ASN A 416 -18.76 2.02 1.72
CA ASN A 416 -17.58 2.68 2.24
C ASN A 416 -17.93 3.95 3.02
N LEU A 417 -18.98 4.68 2.62
CA LEU A 417 -19.46 5.85 3.36
C LEU A 417 -20.03 5.46 4.74
N VAL A 418 -20.87 4.45 4.79
CA VAL A 418 -21.40 3.93 6.08
C VAL A 418 -20.27 3.40 6.94
N GLY A 419 -19.33 2.67 6.34
CA GLY A 419 -18.15 2.15 7.02
C GLY A 419 -17.31 3.25 7.67
N THR A 420 -17.26 4.45 7.09
CA THR A 420 -16.46 5.59 7.61
C THR A 420 -16.85 5.99 9.03
N ALA A 421 -18.08 5.73 9.48
CA ALA A 421 -18.52 6.04 10.84
C ALA A 421 -17.70 5.32 11.93
N SER A 422 -17.06 4.20 11.60
CA SER A 422 -16.18 3.42 12.49
C SER A 422 -14.72 3.45 12.05
N GLN A 423 -14.34 4.38 11.17
CA GLN A 423 -13.00 4.52 10.63
C GLN A 423 -12.38 5.87 11.02
N PRO A 424 -11.06 6.03 10.90
CA PRO A 424 -10.33 7.19 11.39
C PRO A 424 -10.87 8.56 10.96
N LEU A 425 -11.42 8.71 9.76
CA LEU A 425 -12.00 9.99 9.34
C LEU A 425 -13.18 10.46 10.21
N ALA A 426 -13.81 9.55 10.97
CA ALA A 426 -14.86 9.92 11.92
C ALA A 426 -14.33 10.84 13.04
N ASP A 427 -13.03 10.78 13.36
CA ASP A 427 -12.40 11.64 14.36
C ASP A 427 -12.49 13.12 13.98
N LEU A 428 -12.60 13.46 12.69
CA LEU A 428 -12.82 14.84 12.25
C LEU A 428 -14.17 15.42 12.72
N ALA A 429 -15.12 14.57 13.07
CA ALA A 429 -16.37 14.99 13.71
C ALA A 429 -16.26 15.12 15.24
N ASN A 430 -15.16 14.68 15.85
CA ASN A 430 -14.91 14.78 17.28
C ASN A 430 -14.28 16.15 17.61
N PRO A 431 -14.96 17.04 18.36
CA PRO A 431 -14.42 18.36 18.70
C PRO A 431 -13.13 18.31 19.53
N ALA A 432 -12.86 17.21 20.24
CA ALA A 432 -11.63 17.05 20.99
C ALA A 432 -10.42 16.77 20.09
N PHE A 433 -10.63 16.10 18.94
CA PHE A 433 -9.61 15.87 17.94
C PHE A 433 -9.50 17.04 16.95
N ALA A 434 -10.63 17.47 16.39
CA ALA A 434 -10.69 18.52 15.35
C ALA A 434 -10.69 19.95 15.97
N THR A 435 -9.70 20.25 16.81
CA THR A 435 -9.55 21.55 17.45
C THR A 435 -8.17 22.16 17.21
N THR A 436 -8.13 23.47 17.08
CA THR A 436 -6.85 24.21 17.06
C THR A 436 -6.35 24.58 18.46
N ARG A 437 -7.15 24.35 19.51
CA ARG A 437 -6.78 24.63 20.90
C ARG A 437 -5.84 23.53 21.40
N ALA A 438 -4.66 23.92 21.84
CA ALA A 438 -3.71 23.01 22.47
C ALA A 438 -4.24 22.48 23.82
N SER A 439 -4.20 21.18 24.00
CA SER A 439 -4.46 20.54 25.30
C SER A 439 -3.31 20.79 26.28
N ALA A 440 -3.49 20.46 27.55
CA ALA A 440 -2.40 20.51 28.54
C ALA A 440 -1.25 19.55 28.12
N SER A 441 -1.58 18.38 27.56
CA SER A 441 -0.59 17.44 27.02
C SER A 441 0.18 18.03 25.84
N ASP A 442 -0.48 18.72 24.92
CA ASP A 442 0.19 19.35 23.76
C ASP A 442 1.15 20.45 24.23
N GLN A 443 0.73 21.28 25.20
CA GLN A 443 1.56 22.32 25.79
C GLN A 443 2.79 21.73 26.50
N MET A 444 2.61 20.67 27.27
CA MET A 444 3.68 19.95 27.94
C MET A 444 4.72 19.43 26.93
N LYS A 445 4.28 18.76 25.87
CA LYS A 445 5.19 18.23 24.83
C LYS A 445 5.90 19.36 24.09
N THR A 446 5.24 20.49 23.81
CA THR A 446 5.87 21.66 23.22
C THR A 446 7.00 22.19 24.11
N GLN A 447 6.77 22.32 25.42
CA GLN A 447 7.80 22.76 26.38
C GLN A 447 8.99 21.79 26.44
N VAL A 448 8.73 20.47 26.31
CA VAL A 448 9.81 19.46 26.24
C VAL A 448 10.69 19.68 25.01
N LEU A 449 10.09 19.92 23.84
CA LEU A 449 10.85 20.17 22.61
C LEU A 449 11.70 21.43 22.73
N GLU A 450 11.16 22.50 23.33
CA GLU A 450 11.85 23.78 23.54
C GLU A 450 12.99 23.70 24.59
N ALA A 451 12.91 22.73 25.52
CA ALA A 451 13.89 22.55 26.57
C ALA A 451 15.20 21.88 26.08
N ILE A 452 15.20 21.22 24.93
CA ILE A 452 16.35 20.47 24.42
C ILE A 452 17.14 21.34 23.45
N PRO A 453 18.43 21.60 23.69
CA PRO A 453 19.27 22.38 22.80
C PRO A 453 19.43 21.70 21.43
N ALA A 454 19.27 22.46 20.34
CA ALA A 454 19.42 21.98 18.99
C ALA A 454 20.79 21.29 18.76
N GLY A 455 20.81 20.26 17.94
CA GLY A 455 22.01 19.46 17.64
C GLY A 455 22.36 18.38 18.67
N SER A 456 21.62 18.30 19.80
CA SER A 456 21.82 17.25 20.80
C SER A 456 21.45 15.86 20.28
N SER A 457 22.08 14.84 20.86
CA SER A 457 21.63 13.45 20.72
C SER A 457 20.61 13.12 21.81
N VAL A 458 19.52 12.44 21.46
CA VAL A 458 18.39 12.19 22.35
C VAL A 458 17.92 10.75 22.25
N ALA A 459 17.80 10.05 23.38
CA ALA A 459 17.05 8.80 23.46
C ALA A 459 15.66 9.06 24.08
N THR A 460 14.60 8.61 23.43
CA THR A 460 13.24 8.87 23.90
C THR A 460 12.28 7.72 23.55
N ASP A 461 11.15 7.69 24.25
CA ASP A 461 9.99 6.87 23.89
C ASP A 461 9.13 7.55 22.79
N LEU A 462 7.95 7.00 22.49
CA LEU A 462 7.09 7.51 21.41
C LEU A 462 6.55 8.93 21.65
N SER A 463 6.58 9.44 22.87
CA SER A 463 5.85 10.67 23.26
C SER A 463 6.23 11.91 22.43
N VAL A 464 7.53 12.06 22.12
CA VAL A 464 8.09 13.20 21.36
C VAL A 464 9.07 12.78 20.25
N LEU A 465 9.28 11.47 20.07
CA LEU A 465 10.31 10.89 19.20
C LEU A 465 10.38 11.55 17.82
N THR A 466 9.26 11.55 17.10
CA THR A 466 9.22 12.02 15.71
C THR A 466 9.45 13.53 15.59
N TYR A 467 9.03 14.30 16.59
CA TYR A 467 9.14 15.77 16.60
C TYR A 467 10.55 16.29 16.85
N LEU A 468 11.41 15.49 17.47
CA LEU A 468 12.81 15.83 17.73
C LEU A 468 13.71 15.62 16.50
N ILE A 469 13.31 14.85 15.49
CA ILE A 469 14.15 14.45 14.35
C ILE A 469 14.70 15.62 13.54
N PRO A 470 13.96 16.71 13.26
CA PRO A 470 14.47 17.81 12.45
C PRO A 470 15.80 18.38 12.99
N GLU A 471 15.90 18.55 14.30
CA GLU A 471 17.02 19.26 14.95
C GLU A 471 17.98 18.36 15.73
N HIS A 472 17.60 17.07 15.95
CA HIS A 472 18.35 16.17 16.83
C HIS A 472 18.72 14.85 16.14
N THR A 473 19.72 14.14 16.72
CA THR A 473 19.94 12.72 16.47
C THR A 473 19.10 11.94 17.47
N VAL A 474 18.09 11.22 17.00
CA VAL A 474 17.09 10.58 17.87
C VAL A 474 17.27 9.07 17.86
N TYR A 475 17.34 8.48 19.04
CA TYR A 475 17.41 7.04 19.29
C TYR A 475 16.13 6.55 19.95
N TRP A 476 15.77 5.29 19.66
CA TRP A 476 14.71 4.59 20.38
C TRP A 476 15.24 4.09 21.72
N ILE A 477 14.53 4.40 22.80
CA ILE A 477 15.01 4.20 24.16
C ILE A 477 15.36 2.75 24.53
N ASN A 478 14.69 1.76 23.93
CA ASN A 478 14.91 0.34 24.25
C ASN A 478 15.93 -0.37 23.36
N HIS A 479 16.56 0.32 22.41
CA HIS A 479 17.55 -0.30 21.52
C HIS A 479 18.88 -0.56 22.22
N SER A 480 19.42 -1.79 22.10
CA SER A 480 20.76 -2.13 22.61
C SER A 480 21.86 -1.60 21.70
N GLY A 481 23.02 -1.27 22.28
CA GLY A 481 24.23 -0.89 21.50
C GLY A 481 24.25 0.52 20.95
N GLN A 482 23.30 1.38 21.34
CA GLN A 482 23.35 2.81 20.99
C GLN A 482 24.30 3.57 21.91
N PRO A 483 24.94 4.66 21.42
CA PRO A 483 25.82 5.50 22.24
C PRO A 483 25.03 6.18 23.35
N ALA A 484 25.73 6.58 24.41
CA ALA A 484 25.14 7.37 25.49
C ALA A 484 24.71 8.75 24.95
N PRO A 485 23.40 9.06 24.88
CA PRO A 485 22.90 10.31 24.32
C PRO A 485 23.14 11.48 25.29
N ASP A 486 23.06 12.71 24.76
CA ASP A 486 23.15 13.91 25.59
C ASP A 486 21.94 14.07 26.51
N TYR A 487 20.74 13.64 26.02
CA TYR A 487 19.51 13.67 26.79
C TYR A 487 18.76 12.35 26.70
N VAL A 488 18.15 11.96 27.83
CA VAL A 488 17.19 10.85 27.93
C VAL A 488 15.85 11.42 28.34
N ILE A 489 14.81 11.20 27.53
CA ILE A 489 13.47 11.75 27.70
C ILE A 489 12.48 10.61 27.84
N ILE A 490 11.75 10.56 28.93
CA ILE A 490 10.79 9.49 29.24
C ILE A 490 9.45 10.08 29.65
N ASP A 491 8.38 9.73 28.98
CA ASP A 491 7.03 9.97 29.45
C ASP A 491 6.61 8.85 30.42
N LEU A 492 6.62 9.15 31.71
CA LEU A 492 6.26 8.20 32.78
C LEU A 492 4.80 7.74 32.71
N ALA A 493 3.94 8.47 31.97
CA ALA A 493 2.56 8.08 31.69
C ALA A 493 2.38 7.46 30.29
N GLY A 494 3.46 7.34 29.52
CA GLY A 494 3.42 6.87 28.15
C GLY A 494 3.08 5.39 28.00
N SER A 495 2.40 5.04 26.91
CA SER A 495 1.98 3.66 26.59
C SER A 495 3.15 2.73 26.23
N ALA A 496 4.31 3.28 25.87
CA ALA A 496 5.49 2.52 25.47
C ALA A 496 6.05 1.59 26.57
N TRP A 497 5.66 1.82 27.82
CA TRP A 497 6.13 1.08 28.99
C TRP A 497 5.22 -0.06 29.45
N GLY A 498 4.09 -0.27 28.78
CA GLY A 498 3.13 -1.31 29.17
C GLY A 498 2.62 -1.19 30.62
N GLY A 499 2.55 0.02 31.14
CA GLY A 499 2.14 0.28 32.54
C GLY A 499 3.28 0.18 33.56
N HIS A 500 4.51 -0.08 33.15
CA HIS A 500 5.69 -0.24 34.03
C HIS A 500 6.82 0.72 33.62
N PRO A 501 6.64 2.05 33.71
CA PRO A 501 7.71 2.99 33.40
C PRO A 501 8.84 2.90 34.44
N PRO A 502 10.07 3.32 34.09
CA PRO A 502 11.14 3.47 35.07
C PRO A 502 10.79 4.53 36.12
N ALA A 503 11.45 4.50 37.27
CA ALA A 503 11.19 5.46 38.33
C ALA A 503 11.50 6.93 37.90
N SER A 504 12.50 7.12 37.02
CA SER A 504 12.87 8.40 36.43
C SER A 504 13.73 8.20 35.19
N ALA A 505 13.90 9.24 34.36
CA ALA A 505 14.83 9.25 33.25
C ALA A 505 16.28 9.10 33.75
N LEU A 506 16.61 9.67 34.90
CA LEU A 506 17.94 9.52 35.52
C LEU A 506 18.20 8.05 35.90
N THR A 507 17.26 7.40 36.57
CA THR A 507 17.39 5.97 36.94
C THR A 507 17.58 5.11 35.72
N TYR A 508 16.80 5.36 34.67
CA TYR A 508 16.93 4.65 33.40
C TYR A 508 18.29 4.90 32.72
N ALA A 509 18.70 6.18 32.60
CA ALA A 509 19.94 6.56 31.93
C ALA A 509 21.16 5.95 32.64
N THR A 510 21.22 6.03 33.97
CA THR A 510 22.30 5.46 34.78
C THR A 510 22.37 3.93 34.66
N GLY A 511 21.24 3.26 34.65
CA GLY A 511 21.19 1.81 34.48
C GLY A 511 21.52 1.34 33.06
N ARG A 512 21.20 2.18 32.05
CA ARG A 512 21.37 1.83 30.64
C ARG A 512 22.74 2.20 30.07
N TYR A 513 23.27 3.35 30.46
CA TYR A 513 24.51 3.94 29.96
C TYR A 513 25.54 4.11 31.07
N GLY A 514 25.82 3.02 31.81
CA GLY A 514 26.62 3.02 33.04
C GLY A 514 28.06 3.55 32.91
N GLU A 515 28.57 3.72 31.70
CA GLU A 515 29.88 4.37 31.42
C GLU A 515 29.78 5.89 31.37
N ALA A 516 28.59 6.45 31.26
CA ALA A 516 28.33 7.89 31.22
C ALA A 516 27.63 8.36 32.50
N THR A 517 27.98 9.57 32.95
CA THR A 517 27.34 10.20 34.11
C THR A 517 26.14 11.02 33.65
N TYR A 518 25.03 10.87 34.35
CA TYR A 518 23.82 11.63 34.09
C TYR A 518 23.38 12.37 35.35
N GLU A 519 22.70 13.49 35.16
CA GLU A 519 22.01 14.23 36.21
C GLU A 519 20.54 14.44 35.82
N HIS A 520 19.68 14.67 36.80
CA HIS A 520 18.33 15.11 36.53
C HIS A 520 18.36 16.51 35.92
N TYR A 521 17.74 16.69 34.76
CA TYR A 521 17.70 17.98 34.07
C TYR A 521 16.43 18.76 34.44
N THR A 522 15.27 18.19 34.16
CA THR A 522 13.97 18.77 34.50
C THR A 522 12.85 17.74 34.35
N THR A 523 11.70 18.03 34.97
CA THR A 523 10.47 17.28 34.78
C THR A 523 9.38 18.25 34.31
N ILE A 524 8.74 17.95 33.18
CA ILE A 524 7.66 18.76 32.60
C ILE A 524 6.42 17.90 32.54
N GLY A 525 5.48 18.11 33.46
CA GLY A 525 4.29 17.26 33.60
C GLY A 525 4.64 15.81 33.91
N THR A 526 4.32 14.89 32.98
CA THR A 526 4.64 13.46 33.11
C THR A 526 5.95 13.08 32.45
N ILE A 527 6.61 14.01 31.73
CA ILE A 527 7.86 13.76 31.01
C ILE A 527 9.05 14.16 31.86
N ASP A 528 9.88 13.18 32.16
CA ASP A 528 11.10 13.33 32.95
C ASP A 528 12.33 13.30 32.02
N ILE A 529 13.32 14.18 32.27
CA ILE A 529 14.47 14.40 31.42
C ILE A 529 15.74 14.30 32.24
N ALA A 530 16.67 13.45 31.80
CA ALA A 530 18.05 13.39 32.30
C ALA A 530 19.02 13.92 31.25
N ARG A 531 20.07 14.60 31.70
CA ARG A 531 21.15 15.14 30.88
C ARG A 531 22.47 14.47 31.21
N ARG A 532 23.26 14.16 30.18
CA ARG A 532 24.63 13.69 30.35
C ARG A 532 25.52 14.81 30.86
N VAL A 533 26.29 14.51 31.89
CA VAL A 533 27.34 15.42 32.41
C VAL A 533 28.65 15.16 31.67
N PRO A 534 29.40 16.19 31.28
CA PRO A 534 30.67 16.03 30.58
C PRO A 534 31.70 15.20 31.34
#